data_f17bdd67b00fffc4f97d21b5433e6701
#
_entry.id   f17bdd67b00fffc4f97d21b5433e6701
#
_cell.length_a   1.000
_cell.length_b   1.000
_cell.length_c   1.000
_cell.angle_alpha   90.00
_cell.angle_beta   90.00
_cell.angle_gamma   90.00
#
_symmetry.space_group_name_H-M   'P 1'
#
loop_
_entity.id
_entity.type
_entity.pdbx_description
1 polymer ?
#
loop_
_entity_poly.entity_id
_entity_poly.type
_entity_poly.pdbx_seq_one_letter_code
_entity_poly.pdbx_strand_id
1 'polypeptide(L)'
;EFSIGDGRRFMLHGRIDRINRLKGHDYEVADYKGRYRRDDWQGAFAGGTRLQHALYGVAASALLKRIDVRARVVRGTYLFPSVRGFRARKIIPAPSREKLAAVLRDLSDVIGSGCFAPANGKQACQWCEYGAACHVADPEVVQAKVEDEKDAALAAYWRLRSHE
;
A
#
# COMPACT_ATOMS: atom_id res chain seq x y z
N GLU A 1 17.14 1.40 -3.69
CA GLU A 1 16.59 2.28 -4.72
C GLU A 1 15.67 1.51 -5.67
N PHE A 2 14.50 2.07 -5.99
CA PHE A 2 13.53 1.51 -6.90
C PHE A 2 13.14 2.56 -7.95
N SER A 3 13.36 2.25 -9.22
CA SER A 3 12.98 3.10 -10.35
C SER A 3 11.61 2.70 -10.90
N ILE A 4 10.77 3.68 -11.17
CA ILE A 4 9.42 3.50 -11.75
C ILE A 4 9.32 3.78 -13.24
N GLY A 5 10.47 4.01 -13.90
CA GLY A 5 10.57 4.01 -15.37
C GLY A 5 10.44 5.37 -16.05
N ASP A 6 10.06 6.44 -15.35
CA ASP A 6 9.89 7.80 -15.91
C ASP A 6 10.94 8.79 -15.38
N GLY A 7 12.10 8.28 -14.99
CA GLY A 7 13.17 9.07 -14.36
C GLY A 7 13.00 9.22 -12.85
N ARG A 8 11.84 8.95 -12.30
CA ARG A 8 11.60 8.99 -10.85
C ARG A 8 12.16 7.75 -10.14
N ARG A 9 12.75 7.98 -8.98
CA ARG A 9 13.36 6.95 -8.15
C ARG A 9 12.90 7.08 -6.71
N PHE A 10 12.63 5.93 -6.08
CA PHE A 10 12.27 5.88 -4.68
C PHE A 10 13.40 5.26 -3.87
N MET A 11 13.74 5.91 -2.76
CA MET A 11 14.59 5.33 -1.72
C MET A 11 13.68 4.61 -0.74
N LEU A 12 13.81 3.29 -0.64
CA LEU A 12 13.06 2.51 0.33
C LEU A 12 13.88 2.39 1.61
N HIS A 13 13.29 2.85 2.69
CA HIS A 13 13.82 2.68 4.05
C HIS A 13 12.74 2.06 4.91
N GLY A 14 13.10 1.06 5.72
CA GLY A 14 12.13 0.39 6.57
C GLY A 14 12.71 -0.85 7.25
N ARG A 15 11.88 -1.51 8.03
CA ARG A 15 12.19 -2.75 8.74
C ARG A 15 11.22 -3.83 8.30
N ILE A 16 11.76 -4.96 7.84
CA ILE A 16 10.99 -6.15 7.48
C ILE A 16 10.93 -7.04 8.72
N ASP A 17 9.74 -7.40 9.17
CA ASP A 17 9.57 -8.20 10.38
C ASP A 17 10.13 -9.61 10.19
N ARG A 18 9.85 -10.22 9.02
CA ARG A 18 10.26 -11.59 8.77
C ARG A 18 10.39 -11.89 7.28
N ILE A 19 11.43 -12.65 6.92
CA ILE A 19 11.60 -13.24 5.60
C ILE A 19 11.65 -14.77 5.78
N ASN A 20 10.81 -15.50 5.07
CA ASN A 20 10.80 -16.96 5.08
C ASN A 20 11.25 -17.48 3.71
N ARG A 21 12.11 -18.47 3.72
CA ARG A 21 12.37 -19.30 2.54
C ARG A 21 11.24 -20.30 2.39
N LEU A 22 10.72 -20.44 1.19
CA LEU A 22 9.69 -21.40 0.84
C LEU A 22 10.33 -22.66 0.21
N LYS A 23 10.17 -22.83 -1.09
CA LYS A 23 10.77 -23.94 -1.84
C LYS A 23 11.78 -23.39 -2.83
N GLY A 24 12.94 -24.07 -2.94
CA GLY A 24 13.99 -23.67 -3.88
C GLY A 24 14.51 -22.27 -3.58
N HIS A 25 14.32 -21.34 -4.50
CA HIS A 25 14.76 -19.95 -4.43
C HIS A 25 13.61 -18.96 -4.17
N ASP A 26 12.43 -19.47 -3.82
CA ASP A 26 11.25 -18.69 -3.52
C ASP A 26 11.22 -18.26 -2.06
N TYR A 27 10.83 -17.00 -1.84
CA TYR A 27 10.77 -16.39 -0.50
C TYR A 27 9.42 -15.68 -0.32
N GLU A 28 9.05 -15.48 0.91
CA GLU A 28 7.96 -14.57 1.30
C GLU A 28 8.45 -13.54 2.30
N VAL A 29 7.87 -12.37 2.25
CA VAL A 29 7.97 -11.37 3.31
C VAL A 29 6.74 -11.48 4.19
N ALA A 30 6.91 -11.48 5.51
CA ALA A 30 5.81 -11.55 6.45
C ALA A 30 5.84 -10.34 7.38
N ASP A 31 4.66 -9.83 7.69
CA ASP A 31 4.43 -8.67 8.55
C ASP A 31 3.37 -9.02 9.59
N TYR A 32 3.61 -8.62 10.85
CA TYR A 32 2.70 -8.90 11.95
C TYR A 32 1.74 -7.75 12.19
N LYS A 33 0.43 -8.07 12.23
CA LYS A 33 -0.65 -7.11 12.46
C LYS A 33 -1.46 -7.49 13.69
N GLY A 34 -1.80 -6.50 14.50
CA GLY A 34 -2.56 -6.72 15.73
C GLY A 34 -4.04 -7.05 15.52
N ARG A 35 -4.65 -6.55 14.43
CA ARG A 35 -6.09 -6.66 14.18
C ARG A 35 -6.37 -7.11 12.75
N TYR A 36 -7.29 -8.06 12.60
CA TYR A 36 -7.80 -8.52 11.31
C TYR A 36 -9.24 -8.00 11.09
N ARG A 37 -9.47 -7.41 9.93
CA ARG A 37 -10.82 -7.07 9.44
C ARG A 37 -11.01 -7.73 8.09
N ARG A 38 -12.07 -8.53 7.96
CA ARG A 38 -12.31 -9.32 6.74
C ARG A 38 -12.51 -8.45 5.51
N ASP A 39 -13.22 -7.34 5.67
CA ASP A 39 -13.62 -6.46 4.58
C ASP A 39 -12.49 -5.56 4.05
N ASP A 40 -11.39 -5.46 4.80
CA ASP A 40 -10.24 -4.63 4.42
C ASP A 40 -9.33 -5.30 3.35
N TRP A 41 -9.66 -6.52 2.88
CA TRP A 41 -8.72 -7.34 2.09
C TRP A 41 -9.15 -7.57 0.64
N GLN A 42 -9.73 -6.56 0.03
CA GLN A 42 -9.99 -6.56 -1.41
C GLN A 42 -8.76 -6.08 -2.17
N GLY A 43 -8.40 -6.79 -3.23
CA GLY A 43 -7.24 -6.48 -4.07
C GLY A 43 -5.87 -6.53 -3.37
N ALA A 44 -4.82 -6.29 -4.13
CA ALA A 44 -3.44 -6.26 -3.64
C ALA A 44 -3.10 -4.92 -2.99
N PHE A 45 -3.47 -3.82 -3.62
CA PHE A 45 -3.06 -2.46 -3.25
C PHE A 45 -4.13 -1.69 -2.48
N ALA A 46 -5.39 -2.12 -2.51
CA ALA A 46 -6.52 -1.46 -1.84
C ALA A 46 -6.55 0.06 -2.12
N GLY A 47 -6.53 0.45 -3.38
CA GLY A 47 -6.54 1.85 -3.78
C GLY A 47 -5.32 2.63 -3.29
N GLY A 48 -4.14 2.01 -3.29
CA GLY A 48 -2.88 2.64 -2.87
C GLY A 48 -2.64 2.65 -1.36
N THR A 49 -3.55 2.14 -0.53
CA THR A 49 -3.40 2.14 0.94
C THR A 49 -2.60 0.95 1.48
N ARG A 50 -2.36 -0.07 0.65
CA ARG A 50 -1.66 -1.30 1.05
C ARG A 50 -0.45 -1.57 0.18
N LEU A 51 0.67 -0.94 0.50
CA LEU A 51 1.91 -1.03 -0.27
C LEU A 51 3.00 -1.86 0.41
N GLN A 52 2.90 -2.09 1.70
CA GLN A 52 3.97 -2.65 2.53
C GLN A 52 4.47 -4.00 2.02
N HIS A 53 3.57 -4.93 1.67
CA HIS A 53 3.94 -6.25 1.15
C HIS A 53 4.74 -6.16 -0.17
N ALA A 54 4.37 -5.25 -1.05
CA ALA A 54 5.01 -5.05 -2.33
C ALA A 54 6.38 -4.37 -2.19
N LEU A 55 6.46 -3.29 -1.40
CA LEU A 55 7.70 -2.57 -1.14
C LEU A 55 8.72 -3.45 -0.39
N TYR A 56 8.26 -4.20 0.60
CA TYR A 56 9.11 -5.17 1.32
C TYR A 56 9.55 -6.30 0.40
N GLY A 57 8.68 -6.76 -0.52
CA GLY A 57 9.02 -7.75 -1.52
C GLY A 57 10.18 -7.29 -2.43
N VAL A 58 10.15 -6.05 -2.89
CA VAL A 58 11.22 -5.44 -3.70
C VAL A 58 12.50 -5.32 -2.90
N ALA A 59 12.43 -4.78 -1.68
CA ALA A 59 13.59 -4.58 -0.81
C ALA A 59 14.25 -5.92 -0.45
N ALA A 60 13.45 -6.92 -0.04
CA ALA A 60 13.93 -8.25 0.28
C ALA A 60 14.55 -8.96 -0.94
N SER A 61 13.92 -8.84 -2.13
CA SER A 61 14.47 -9.41 -3.36
C SER A 61 15.85 -8.83 -3.68
N ALA A 62 16.02 -7.51 -3.51
CA ALA A 62 17.32 -6.86 -3.75
C ALA A 62 18.40 -7.32 -2.75
N LEU A 63 18.05 -7.54 -1.49
CA LEU A 63 18.96 -8.03 -0.46
C LEU A 63 19.31 -9.50 -0.68
N LEU A 64 18.31 -10.34 -0.94
CA LEU A 64 18.49 -11.78 -1.12
C LEU A 64 19.33 -12.11 -2.36
N LYS A 65 19.23 -11.35 -3.43
CA LYS A 65 20.02 -11.53 -4.65
C LYS A 65 21.52 -11.32 -4.45
N ARG A 66 21.94 -10.70 -3.36
CA ARG A 66 23.37 -10.58 -3.02
C ARG A 66 23.98 -11.91 -2.57
N ILE A 67 23.15 -12.82 -2.07
CA ILE A 67 23.57 -14.13 -1.56
C ILE A 67 23.07 -15.29 -2.45
N ASP A 68 21.97 -15.10 -3.15
CA ASP A 68 21.40 -16.06 -4.10
C ASP A 68 20.79 -15.31 -5.28
N VAL A 69 21.50 -15.29 -6.41
CA VAL A 69 21.07 -14.55 -7.63
C VAL A 69 19.69 -14.98 -8.13
N ARG A 70 19.27 -16.23 -7.83
CA ARG A 70 17.98 -16.78 -8.23
C ARG A 70 16.87 -16.47 -7.24
N ALA A 71 17.18 -15.86 -6.09
CA ALA A 71 16.21 -15.54 -5.07
C ALA A 71 15.12 -14.60 -5.62
N ARG A 72 13.86 -14.93 -5.33
CA ARG A 72 12.70 -14.12 -5.68
C ARG A 72 11.67 -14.15 -4.56
N VAL A 73 11.13 -13.01 -4.22
CA VAL A 73 10.00 -12.91 -3.32
C VAL A 73 8.73 -13.08 -4.14
N VAL A 74 7.99 -14.14 -3.86
CA VAL A 74 6.81 -14.52 -4.65
C VAL A 74 5.49 -14.07 -4.01
N ARG A 75 5.52 -13.68 -2.72
CA ARG A 75 4.33 -13.21 -2.00
C ARG A 75 4.67 -12.41 -0.75
N GLY A 76 3.73 -11.58 -0.33
CA GLY A 76 3.68 -11.01 1.00
C GLY A 76 2.62 -11.72 1.85
N THR A 77 2.86 -11.81 3.15
CA THR A 77 1.95 -12.45 4.09
C THR A 77 1.73 -11.53 5.29
N TYR A 78 0.48 -11.24 5.60
CA TYR A 78 0.11 -10.58 6.84
C TYR A 78 -0.33 -11.64 7.86
N LEU A 79 0.29 -11.61 9.03
CA LEU A 79 0.04 -12.53 10.13
C LEU A 79 -0.66 -11.79 11.27
N PHE A 80 -1.75 -12.36 11.76
CA PHE A 80 -2.58 -11.79 12.83
C PHE A 80 -2.58 -12.74 14.03
N PRO A 81 -1.50 -12.81 14.83
CA PRO A 81 -1.33 -13.84 15.85
C PRO A 81 -2.23 -13.63 17.08
N SER A 82 -2.75 -12.42 17.29
CA SER A 82 -3.58 -12.10 18.45
C SER A 82 -4.98 -12.74 18.38
N VAL A 83 -5.65 -12.82 19.52
CA VAL A 83 -7.08 -13.23 19.58
C VAL A 83 -7.94 -12.26 18.77
N ARG A 84 -7.67 -10.96 18.82
CA ARG A 84 -8.36 -9.94 18.02
C ARG A 84 -8.09 -10.08 16.52
N GLY A 85 -6.99 -10.72 16.16
CA GLY A 85 -6.62 -11.07 14.80
C GLY A 85 -7.17 -12.42 14.35
N PHE A 86 -7.90 -13.14 15.21
CA PHE A 86 -8.45 -14.49 14.94
C PHE A 86 -7.39 -15.50 14.50
N ARG A 87 -6.13 -15.29 14.82
CA ARG A 87 -4.98 -16.06 14.31
C ARG A 87 -5.01 -16.18 12.79
N ALA A 88 -5.55 -15.19 12.11
CA ALA A 88 -5.73 -15.16 10.68
C ALA A 88 -4.39 -14.99 9.95
N ARG A 89 -4.39 -15.40 8.71
CA ARG A 89 -3.30 -15.21 7.76
C ARG A 89 -3.86 -14.73 6.43
N LYS A 90 -3.29 -13.66 5.89
CA LYS A 90 -3.61 -13.19 4.54
C LYS A 90 -2.37 -13.23 3.67
N ILE A 91 -2.47 -13.95 2.55
CA ILE A 91 -1.41 -14.08 1.56
C ILE A 91 -1.79 -13.22 0.35
N ILE A 92 -0.85 -12.42 -0.12
CA ILE A 92 -0.99 -11.60 -1.33
C ILE A 92 0.19 -11.96 -2.24
N PRO A 93 -0.05 -12.41 -3.48
CA PRO A 93 1.01 -12.63 -4.46
C PRO A 93 1.84 -11.37 -4.65
N ALA A 94 3.14 -11.52 -4.86
CA ALA A 94 3.98 -10.38 -5.18
C ALA A 94 3.48 -9.75 -6.50
N PRO A 95 3.19 -8.45 -6.53
CA PRO A 95 2.78 -7.79 -7.76
C PRO A 95 3.94 -7.74 -8.76
N SER A 96 3.62 -7.63 -10.04
CA SER A 96 4.64 -7.35 -11.03
C SER A 96 5.28 -5.97 -10.79
N ARG A 97 6.51 -5.80 -11.31
CA ARG A 97 7.23 -4.53 -11.20
C ARG A 97 6.44 -3.39 -11.83
N GLU A 98 5.78 -3.65 -12.94
CA GLU A 98 4.99 -2.69 -13.71
C GLU A 98 3.77 -2.22 -12.91
N LYS A 99 3.05 -3.15 -12.27
CA LYS A 99 1.91 -2.83 -11.41
C LYS A 99 2.33 -1.96 -10.22
N LEU A 100 3.40 -2.33 -9.52
CA LEU A 100 3.90 -1.52 -8.42
C LEU A 100 4.38 -0.14 -8.89
N ALA A 101 5.07 -0.07 -10.03
CA ALA A 101 5.52 1.19 -10.61
C ALA A 101 4.34 2.10 -10.98
N ALA A 102 3.23 1.56 -11.50
CA ALA A 102 2.02 2.32 -11.79
C ALA A 102 1.43 2.95 -10.52
N VAL A 103 1.25 2.15 -9.46
CA VAL A 103 0.75 2.65 -8.17
C VAL A 103 1.65 3.76 -7.61
N LEU A 104 2.97 3.57 -7.66
CA LEU A 104 3.92 4.56 -7.14
C LEU A 104 3.98 5.83 -8.00
N ARG A 105 3.75 5.74 -9.31
CA ARG A 105 3.59 6.93 -10.16
C ARG A 105 2.37 7.74 -9.75
N ASP A 106 1.20 7.10 -9.66
CA ASP A 106 -0.03 7.80 -9.29
C ASP A 106 0.05 8.38 -7.87
N LEU A 107 0.68 7.67 -6.93
CA LEU A 107 0.97 8.21 -5.60
C LEU A 107 1.89 9.44 -5.67
N SER A 108 2.93 9.40 -6.50
CA SER A 108 3.82 10.55 -6.70
C SER A 108 3.11 11.72 -7.35
N ASP A 109 2.19 11.47 -8.27
CA ASP A 109 1.40 12.51 -8.93
C ASP A 109 0.46 13.19 -7.94
N VAL A 110 -0.18 12.42 -7.03
CA VAL A 110 -1.00 12.97 -5.93
C VAL A 110 -0.15 13.86 -5.01
N ILE A 111 1.03 13.38 -4.62
CA ILE A 111 1.95 14.16 -3.77
C ILE A 111 2.43 15.41 -4.50
N GLY A 112 2.84 15.27 -5.76
CA GLY A 112 3.39 16.36 -6.57
C GLY A 112 2.36 17.44 -6.91
N SER A 113 1.09 17.07 -7.08
CA SER A 113 -0.01 18.03 -7.31
C SER A 113 -0.40 18.81 -6.04
N GLY A 114 -0.03 18.31 -4.86
CA GLY A 114 -0.50 18.86 -3.58
C GLY A 114 -2.00 18.67 -3.33
N CYS A 115 -2.67 17.89 -4.16
CA CYS A 115 -4.11 17.64 -4.04
C CYS A 115 -4.36 16.45 -3.10
N PHE A 116 -4.42 16.74 -1.82
CA PHE A 116 -4.71 15.74 -0.77
C PHE A 116 -6.21 15.70 -0.50
N ALA A 117 -6.90 14.74 -1.14
CA ALA A 117 -8.31 14.50 -0.85
C ALA A 117 -8.49 14.06 0.62
N PRO A 118 -9.49 14.61 1.34
CA PRO A 118 -9.77 14.18 2.70
C PRO A 118 -10.10 12.69 2.75
N ALA A 119 -9.66 12.03 3.82
CA ALA A 119 -10.03 10.63 4.03
C ALA A 119 -11.53 10.50 4.20
N ASN A 120 -12.16 9.67 3.36
CA ASN A 120 -13.58 9.41 3.42
C ASN A 120 -13.87 8.30 4.44
N GLY A 121 -14.57 8.64 5.52
CA GLY A 121 -15.09 7.67 6.47
C GLY A 121 -14.90 8.04 7.95
N LYS A 122 -15.94 7.79 8.73
CA LYS A 122 -15.99 8.04 10.19
C LYS A 122 -14.81 7.46 10.98
N GLN A 123 -14.24 6.33 10.51
CA GLN A 123 -13.12 5.69 11.20
C GLN A 123 -11.78 6.39 10.95
N ALA A 124 -11.56 6.94 9.76
CA ALA A 124 -10.34 7.70 9.47
C ALA A 124 -10.30 9.01 10.25
N CYS A 125 -11.45 9.68 10.40
CA CYS A 125 -11.57 10.94 11.14
C CYS A 125 -11.47 10.76 12.66
N GLN A 126 -11.89 9.62 13.20
CA GLN A 126 -11.91 9.37 14.64
C GLN A 126 -10.53 9.50 15.32
N TRP A 127 -9.47 9.17 14.58
CA TRP A 127 -8.08 9.16 15.08
C TRP A 127 -7.18 10.16 14.35
N CYS A 128 -7.79 11.10 13.63
CA CYS A 128 -7.07 12.07 12.83
C CYS A 128 -6.64 13.26 13.69
N GLU A 129 -5.34 13.51 13.76
CA GLU A 129 -4.78 14.65 14.49
C GLU A 129 -5.08 16.01 13.83
N TYR A 130 -5.48 15.98 12.54
CA TYR A 130 -5.79 17.16 11.74
C TYR A 130 -7.27 17.57 11.77
N GLY A 131 -8.08 16.96 12.63
CA GLY A 131 -9.52 17.21 12.70
C GLY A 131 -9.88 18.69 12.87
N ALA A 132 -9.11 19.44 13.66
CA ALA A 132 -9.33 20.87 13.87
C ALA A 132 -9.01 21.73 12.65
N ALA A 133 -8.06 21.32 11.81
CA ALA A 133 -7.65 22.04 10.59
C ALA A 133 -8.46 21.62 9.35
N CYS A 134 -8.99 20.41 9.37
CA CYS A 134 -9.65 19.82 8.21
C CYS A 134 -11.03 20.44 7.91
N HIS A 135 -11.69 21.10 8.88
CA HIS A 135 -13.02 21.72 8.77
C HIS A 135 -14.08 20.84 8.10
N VAL A 136 -13.90 19.53 8.07
CA VAL A 136 -14.85 18.58 7.49
C VAL A 136 -15.96 18.35 8.50
N ALA A 137 -16.78 19.37 8.66
CA ALA A 137 -17.98 19.29 9.50
C ALA A 137 -19.06 18.39 8.90
N ASP A 138 -19.05 18.24 7.56
CA ASP A 138 -20.06 17.48 6.83
C ASP A 138 -19.42 16.41 5.93
N PRO A 139 -19.52 15.12 6.32
CA PRO A 139 -18.99 14.01 5.51
C PRO A 139 -19.64 13.93 4.11
N GLU A 140 -20.87 14.38 3.93
CA GLU A 140 -21.57 14.32 2.63
C GLU A 140 -20.98 15.33 1.64
N VAL A 141 -20.63 16.53 2.10
CA VAL A 141 -19.96 17.55 1.28
C VAL A 141 -18.58 17.08 0.84
N VAL A 142 -17.84 16.43 1.72
CA VAL A 142 -16.53 15.86 1.37
C VAL A 142 -16.68 14.76 0.35
N GLN A 143 -17.63 13.87 0.57
CA GLN A 143 -17.89 12.77 -0.34
C GLN A 143 -18.28 13.28 -1.72
N ALA A 144 -19.17 14.25 -1.81
CA ALA A 144 -19.57 14.86 -3.08
C ALA A 144 -18.39 15.49 -3.82
N LYS A 145 -17.49 16.19 -3.12
CA LYS A 145 -16.28 16.77 -3.73
C LYS A 145 -15.29 15.72 -4.19
N VAL A 146 -15.09 14.66 -3.40
CA VAL A 146 -14.17 13.57 -3.73
C VAL A 146 -14.73 12.70 -4.85
N GLU A 147 -16.05 12.59 -4.99
CA GLU A 147 -16.73 11.82 -6.04
C GLU A 147 -16.94 12.62 -7.34
N ASP A 148 -16.55 13.90 -7.38
CA ASP A 148 -16.61 14.69 -8.61
C ASP A 148 -15.49 14.27 -9.57
N GLU A 149 -15.79 13.27 -10.40
CA GLU A 149 -14.88 12.77 -11.43
C GLU A 149 -14.48 13.81 -12.48
N LYS A 150 -15.16 14.96 -12.53
CA LYS A 150 -14.86 16.06 -13.45
C LYS A 150 -13.79 16.99 -12.90
N ASP A 151 -13.49 16.92 -11.62
CA ASP A 151 -12.41 17.70 -11.04
C ASP A 151 -11.04 17.18 -11.50
N ALA A 152 -10.45 17.88 -12.46
CA ALA A 152 -9.13 17.53 -13.01
C ALA A 152 -8.03 17.49 -11.93
N ALA A 153 -8.18 18.24 -10.83
CA ALA A 153 -7.24 18.22 -9.73
C ALA A 153 -7.22 16.87 -9.00
N LEU A 154 -8.33 16.13 -9.02
CA LEU A 154 -8.47 14.81 -8.41
C LEU A 154 -8.08 13.66 -9.35
N ALA A 155 -7.71 13.91 -10.59
CA ALA A 155 -7.45 12.85 -11.57
C ALA A 155 -6.37 11.86 -11.11
N ALA A 156 -5.28 12.33 -10.49
CA ALA A 156 -4.23 11.46 -9.95
C ALA A 156 -4.73 10.63 -8.75
N TYR A 157 -5.55 11.23 -7.89
CA TYR A 157 -6.19 10.54 -6.77
C TYR A 157 -7.10 9.41 -7.26
N TRP A 158 -7.92 9.64 -8.27
CA TRP A 158 -8.81 8.62 -8.83
C TRP A 158 -8.04 7.47 -9.48
N ARG A 159 -6.98 7.77 -10.24
CA ARG A 159 -6.10 6.72 -10.78
C ARG A 159 -5.49 5.88 -9.64
N LEU A 160 -4.99 6.53 -8.58
CA LEU A 160 -4.45 5.82 -7.42
C LEU A 160 -5.50 4.92 -6.78
N ARG A 161 -6.73 5.40 -6.63
CA ARG A 161 -7.83 4.64 -6.03
C ARG A 161 -8.30 3.46 -6.87
N SER A 162 -8.06 3.45 -8.17
CA SER A 162 -8.44 2.36 -9.08
C SER A 162 -7.52 1.14 -8.99
N HIS A 163 -6.38 1.22 -8.31
CA HIS A 163 -5.49 0.08 -8.12
C HIS A 163 -6.04 -0.90 -7.07
N GLU A 164 -6.38 -2.11 -7.51
CA GLU A 164 -6.85 -3.22 -6.68
C GLU A 164 -5.72 -4.03 -6.06
#